data_5039541d7cef1e31801b0a189746cf15
#
_entry.id   5039541d7cef1e31801b0a189746cf15
#
_cell.length_a   1.000
_cell.length_b   1.000
_cell.length_c   1.000
_cell.angle_alpha   90.00
_cell.angle_beta   90.00
_cell.angle_gamma   90.00
#
_symmetry.space_group_name_H-M   'P 1'
#
loop_
_entity.id
_entity.type
_entity.pdbx_description
1 polymer ?
#
loop_
_entity_poly.entity_id
_entity_poly.type
_entity_poly.pdbx_seq_one_letter_code
_entity_poly.pdbx_strand_id
1 'polypeptide(L)'
;MIAVLFEADAVPEARERYLELAAELKPLLSDTPGFISIERFQSLSTSGKILSLSWWEDEESVAGWKQNLMHMAAQKEGKQSIFSYYRIRVARVFRDYSSDKSSHQPSGKGAHPHV
;
A
#
# COMPACT_ATOMS: atom_id res chain seq x y z
N MET A 1 -1.16 12.00 -8.55
CA MET A 1 -1.10 10.61 -8.08
C MET A 1 -0.66 10.56 -6.64
N ILE A 2 -1.29 9.75 -5.88
CA ILE A 2 -1.04 9.63 -4.45
C ILE A 2 -0.52 8.24 -4.14
N ALA A 3 0.48 8.17 -3.30
CA ALA A 3 1.02 6.90 -2.82
C ALA A 3 0.64 6.73 -1.36
N VAL A 4 0.17 5.55 -0.99
CA VAL A 4 -0.11 5.25 0.40
C VAL A 4 0.84 4.15 0.83
N LEU A 5 1.64 4.45 1.84
CA LEU A 5 2.61 3.51 2.36
C LEU A 5 2.15 3.05 3.74
N PHE A 6 1.76 1.80 3.81
CA PHE A 6 1.29 1.23 5.07
C PHE A 6 2.36 0.27 5.55
N GLU A 7 3.06 0.65 6.61
CA GLU A 7 4.08 -0.19 7.22
C GLU A 7 3.48 -0.89 8.42
N ALA A 8 3.74 -2.14 8.59
CA ALA A 8 3.20 -2.87 9.72
C ALA A 8 4.11 -3.99 10.16
N ASP A 9 4.15 -4.21 11.47
CA ASP A 9 4.86 -5.34 12.04
C ASP A 9 3.77 -6.27 12.56
N ALA A 10 3.51 -7.34 11.87
CA ALA A 10 2.52 -8.31 12.31
C ALA A 10 3.16 -9.23 13.33
N VAL A 11 2.46 -9.51 14.41
CA VAL A 11 2.97 -10.47 15.36
C VAL A 11 3.02 -11.81 14.67
N PRO A 12 4.00 -12.64 14.97
CA PRO A 12 4.17 -13.90 14.25
C PRO A 12 2.91 -14.76 14.21
N GLU A 13 2.18 -14.81 15.29
CA GLU A 13 1.00 -15.64 15.36
C GLU A 13 -0.13 -15.10 14.49
N ALA A 14 -0.10 -13.82 14.15
CA ALA A 14 -1.16 -13.21 13.39
C ALA A 14 -0.80 -13.01 11.93
N ARG A 15 0.39 -13.44 11.51
CA ARG A 15 0.81 -13.21 10.15
C ARG A 15 -0.14 -13.82 9.14
N GLU A 16 -0.56 -15.03 9.38
CA GLU A 16 -1.46 -15.71 8.48
C GLU A 16 -2.79 -14.97 8.42
N ARG A 17 -3.26 -14.53 9.57
CA ARG A 17 -4.51 -13.80 9.62
C ARG A 17 -4.43 -12.49 8.85
N TYR A 18 -3.28 -11.83 8.92
CA TYR A 18 -3.07 -10.60 8.18
C TYR A 18 -3.18 -10.86 6.67
N LEU A 19 -2.57 -11.94 6.20
CA LEU A 19 -2.61 -12.26 4.78
C LEU A 19 -4.03 -12.62 4.34
N GLU A 20 -4.78 -13.26 5.20
CA GLU A 20 -6.16 -13.59 4.90
C GLU A 20 -7.00 -12.33 4.76
N LEU A 21 -6.82 -11.39 5.68
CA LEU A 21 -7.56 -10.15 5.62
C LEU A 21 -7.19 -9.36 4.38
N ALA A 22 -5.93 -9.37 4.02
CA ALA A 22 -5.48 -8.68 2.83
C ALA A 22 -6.14 -9.25 1.59
N ALA A 23 -6.27 -10.56 1.55
CA ALA A 23 -6.92 -11.23 0.42
C ALA A 23 -8.41 -10.91 0.36
N GLU A 24 -9.06 -10.83 1.52
CA GLU A 24 -10.48 -10.49 1.56
C GLU A 24 -10.74 -9.05 1.11
N LEU A 25 -9.82 -8.15 1.42
CA LEU A 25 -10.01 -6.75 1.09
C LEU A 25 -9.67 -6.43 -0.36
N LYS A 26 -8.91 -7.28 -1.01
CA LYS A 26 -8.45 -7.00 -2.35
C LYS A 26 -9.56 -6.70 -3.36
N PRO A 27 -10.61 -7.51 -3.43
CA PRO A 27 -11.70 -7.21 -4.37
C PRO A 27 -12.39 -5.89 -4.07
N LEU A 28 -12.55 -5.58 -2.79
CA LEU A 28 -13.19 -4.34 -2.42
C LEU A 28 -12.32 -3.16 -2.79
N LEU A 29 -11.02 -3.32 -2.64
CA LEU A 29 -10.08 -2.29 -2.99
C LEU A 29 -10.13 -2.04 -4.50
N SER A 30 -10.16 -3.11 -5.29
CA SER A 30 -10.19 -2.99 -6.73
C SER A 30 -11.41 -2.24 -7.23
N ASP A 31 -12.49 -2.32 -6.48
CA ASP A 31 -13.73 -1.66 -6.88
C ASP A 31 -13.81 -0.22 -6.39
N THR A 32 -12.83 0.24 -5.67
CA THR A 32 -12.87 1.60 -5.12
C THR A 32 -12.47 2.62 -6.18
N PRO A 33 -13.29 3.63 -6.40
CA PRO A 33 -12.95 4.65 -7.40
C PRO A 33 -11.63 5.32 -7.06
N GLY A 34 -10.81 5.53 -8.05
CA GLY A 34 -9.52 6.18 -7.85
C GLY A 34 -8.39 5.26 -7.46
N PHE A 35 -8.68 4.01 -7.19
CA PHE A 35 -7.64 3.05 -6.86
C PHE A 35 -6.91 2.64 -8.14
N ILE A 36 -5.59 2.59 -8.08
CA ILE A 36 -4.79 2.20 -9.24
C ILE A 36 -4.18 0.82 -9.05
N SER A 37 -3.42 0.61 -8.01
CA SER A 37 -2.78 -0.68 -7.78
C SER A 37 -2.25 -0.80 -6.37
N ILE A 38 -1.90 -2.01 -5.97
CA ILE A 38 -1.33 -2.25 -4.66
C ILE A 38 -0.36 -3.42 -4.75
N GLU A 39 0.73 -3.29 -4.04
CA GLU A 39 1.72 -4.36 -3.98
C GLU A 39 2.31 -4.39 -2.59
N ARG A 40 2.64 -5.57 -2.09
CA ARG A 40 3.19 -5.72 -0.76
C ARG A 40 4.63 -6.17 -0.84
N PHE A 41 5.43 -5.64 0.08
CA PHE A 41 6.85 -5.91 0.13
C PHE A 41 7.24 -6.36 1.53
N GLN A 42 8.23 -7.18 1.61
CA GLN A 42 8.72 -7.65 2.89
C GLN A 42 10.07 -7.04 3.14
N SER A 43 10.32 -6.55 4.35
CA SER A 43 11.58 -5.94 4.68
C SER A 43 12.68 -6.98 4.68
N LEU A 44 13.83 -6.63 4.15
CA LEU A 44 14.98 -7.52 4.18
C LEU A 44 15.76 -7.35 5.46
N SER A 45 15.62 -6.23 6.13
CA SER A 45 16.40 -5.98 7.32
C SER A 45 15.63 -6.21 8.62
N THR A 46 14.31 -6.16 8.58
CA THR A 46 13.51 -6.31 9.78
C THR A 46 12.52 -7.45 9.60
N SER A 47 12.72 -8.50 10.36
CA SER A 47 11.86 -9.66 10.25
C SER A 47 10.42 -9.30 10.63
N GLY A 48 9.49 -9.76 9.86
CA GLY A 48 8.07 -9.53 10.17
C GLY A 48 7.52 -8.20 9.71
N LYS A 49 8.34 -7.35 9.14
CA LYS A 49 7.86 -6.05 8.72
C LYS A 49 7.44 -6.10 7.27
N ILE A 50 6.25 -5.59 7.01
CA ILE A 50 5.67 -5.59 5.68
C ILE A 50 5.27 -4.18 5.28
N LEU A 51 5.45 -3.85 4.02
CA LEU A 51 5.02 -2.57 3.48
C LEU A 51 3.98 -2.84 2.40
N SER A 52 2.82 -2.21 2.52
CA SER A 52 1.84 -2.23 1.45
C SER A 52 1.95 -0.88 0.77
N LEU A 53 2.20 -0.89 -0.53
CA LEU A 53 2.30 0.34 -1.29
C LEU A 53 1.14 0.37 -2.27
N SER A 54 0.27 1.35 -2.12
CA SER A 54 -0.85 1.48 -3.03
C SER A 54 -0.82 2.82 -3.72
N TRP A 55 -1.36 2.86 -4.93
CA TRP A 55 -1.36 4.05 -5.77
C TRP A 55 -2.78 4.48 -6.03
N TRP A 56 -3.02 5.77 -5.99
CA TRP A 56 -4.37 6.33 -6.08
C TRP A 56 -4.36 7.59 -6.93
N GLU A 57 -5.49 7.89 -7.52
CA GLU A 57 -5.61 9.07 -8.37
C GLU A 57 -5.65 10.36 -7.58
N ASP A 58 -6.31 10.35 -6.43
CA ASP A 58 -6.43 11.57 -5.63
C ASP A 58 -6.62 11.25 -4.15
N GLU A 59 -6.57 12.29 -3.36
CA GLU A 59 -6.67 12.15 -1.91
C GLU A 59 -8.06 11.75 -1.44
N GLU A 60 -9.05 12.17 -2.16
CA GLU A 60 -10.42 11.86 -1.79
C GLU A 60 -10.66 10.36 -1.81
N SER A 61 -10.15 9.70 -2.82
CA SER A 61 -10.28 8.25 -2.93
C SER A 61 -9.61 7.56 -1.77
N VAL A 62 -8.45 8.05 -1.38
CA VAL A 62 -7.71 7.47 -0.26
C VAL A 62 -8.50 7.64 1.03
N ALA A 63 -9.06 8.82 1.25
CA ALA A 63 -9.79 9.08 2.48
C ALA A 63 -11.01 8.17 2.61
N GLY A 64 -11.71 7.98 1.51
CA GLY A 64 -12.87 7.10 1.52
C GLY A 64 -12.50 5.67 1.82
N TRP A 65 -11.43 5.20 1.22
CA TRP A 65 -10.98 3.83 1.46
C TRP A 65 -10.49 3.64 2.88
N LYS A 66 -9.76 4.64 3.40
CA LYS A 66 -9.23 4.54 4.75
C LYS A 66 -10.36 4.39 5.77
N GLN A 67 -11.41 5.16 5.59
CA GLN A 67 -12.52 5.10 6.50
C GLN A 67 -13.19 3.73 6.42
N ASN A 68 -13.36 3.22 5.22
CA ASN A 68 -13.96 1.93 5.00
C ASN A 68 -13.14 0.82 5.62
N LEU A 69 -11.83 0.89 5.46
CA LEU A 69 -10.93 -0.10 5.99
C LEU A 69 -10.99 -0.15 7.51
N MET A 70 -10.98 1.00 8.15
CA MET A 70 -11.02 1.06 9.60
C MET A 70 -12.34 0.51 10.13
N HIS A 71 -13.42 0.80 9.43
CA HIS A 71 -14.72 0.30 9.84
C HIS A 71 -14.78 -1.22 9.76
N MET A 72 -14.27 -1.77 8.67
CA MET A 72 -14.28 -3.21 8.50
C MET A 72 -13.37 -3.90 9.51
N ALA A 73 -12.23 -3.32 9.78
CA ALA A 73 -11.31 -3.90 10.76
C ALA A 73 -11.95 -3.95 12.13
N ALA A 74 -12.64 -2.89 12.49
CA ALA A 74 -13.29 -2.84 13.79
C ALA A 74 -14.38 -3.90 13.89
N GLN A 75 -15.10 -4.11 12.80
CA GLN A 75 -16.16 -5.09 12.84
C GLN A 75 -15.66 -6.51 12.86
N LYS A 76 -14.63 -6.80 12.10
CA LYS A 76 -14.18 -8.17 11.98
C LYS A 76 -13.26 -8.62 13.08
N GLU A 77 -12.37 -7.78 13.49
CA GLU A 77 -11.38 -8.19 14.47
C GLU A 77 -11.72 -7.82 15.89
N GLY A 78 -12.74 -7.04 16.07
CA GLY A 78 -13.13 -6.68 17.39
C GLY A 78 -12.04 -5.88 18.04
N LYS A 79 -11.57 -6.33 19.16
CA LYS A 79 -10.56 -5.61 19.84
C LYS A 79 -9.20 -6.19 19.66
N GLN A 80 -9.08 -7.26 18.89
CA GLN A 80 -7.81 -7.88 18.77
C GLN A 80 -6.92 -7.13 17.82
N SER A 81 -5.67 -6.99 18.14
CA SER A 81 -4.72 -6.31 17.30
C SER A 81 -3.88 -7.32 16.56
N ILE A 82 -3.81 -7.17 15.24
CA ILE A 82 -2.98 -8.03 14.44
C ILE A 82 -1.58 -7.48 14.38
N PHE A 83 -1.44 -6.17 14.53
CA PHE A 83 -0.14 -5.54 14.39
C PHE A 83 0.40 -5.10 15.72
N SER A 84 1.69 -5.33 15.95
CA SER A 84 2.37 -4.76 17.09
C SER A 84 2.67 -3.28 16.81
N TYR A 85 2.69 -2.91 15.54
CA TYR A 85 2.98 -1.53 15.17
C TYR A 85 2.51 -1.31 13.74
N TYR A 86 1.99 -0.14 13.45
CA TYR A 86 1.72 0.21 12.07
C TYR A 86 1.84 1.72 11.87
N ARG A 87 2.09 2.10 10.65
CA ARG A 87 2.18 3.52 10.29
C ARG A 87 1.68 3.70 8.87
N ILE A 88 0.91 4.72 8.64
CA ILE A 88 0.41 5.02 7.31
C ILE A 88 0.93 6.39 6.90
N ARG A 89 1.53 6.44 5.72
CA ARG A 89 1.95 7.70 5.15
C ARG A 89 1.23 7.87 3.84
N VAL A 90 0.70 9.07 3.63
CA VAL A 90 0.04 9.40 2.38
C VAL A 90 0.89 10.47 1.73
N ALA A 91 1.38 10.20 0.54
CA ALA A 91 2.33 11.09 -0.10
C ALA A 91 1.89 11.42 -1.52
N ARG A 92 2.14 12.64 -1.94
CA ARG A 92 1.83 13.03 -3.30
C ARG A 92 3.08 12.79 -4.13
N VAL A 93 2.95 12.15 -5.26
CA VAL A 93 4.08 11.88 -6.12
C VAL A 93 4.47 13.17 -6.81
N PHE A 94 5.70 13.61 -6.58
CA PHE A 94 6.19 14.82 -7.12
C PHE A 94 6.88 14.59 -8.44
N ARG A 95 7.56 13.49 -8.62
CA ARG A 95 8.20 13.12 -9.86
C ARG A 95 8.20 11.62 -9.99
N ASP A 96 8.18 11.14 -11.21
CA ASP A 96 8.10 9.71 -11.46
C ASP A 96 8.98 9.41 -12.66
N TYR A 97 10.08 8.74 -12.44
CA TYR A 97 10.99 8.36 -13.50
C TYR A 97 11.07 6.84 -13.60
N SER A 98 11.23 6.36 -14.79
CA SER A 98 11.30 4.92 -15.03
C SER A 98 12.32 4.65 -16.12
N SER A 99 12.99 3.55 -16.02
CA SER A 99 13.90 3.14 -17.06
C SER A 99 13.19 2.26 -18.07
N ASP A 100 11.89 2.09 -17.88
CA ASP A 100 11.12 1.21 -18.74
C ASP A 100 11.05 1.79 -20.12
N LYS A 101 11.56 1.04 -21.14
CA LYS A 101 11.51 1.50 -22.40
C LYS A 101 10.18 1.59 -22.94
N SER A 102 9.28 0.85 -22.53
CA SER A 102 7.96 0.88 -23.07
C SER A 102 7.38 2.24 -22.82
N SER A 103 7.85 2.93 -21.89
CA SER A 103 7.27 4.19 -21.72
C SER A 103 7.92 5.15 -22.66
N HIS A 104 8.59 4.78 -23.41
CA HIS A 104 9.16 5.41 -24.42
C HIS A 104 9.73 6.61 -24.20
N GLN A 105 10.34 6.70 -23.50
CA GLN A 105 10.94 7.67 -23.22
C GLN A 105 12.03 7.86 -23.97
N PRO A 106 12.07 8.40 -24.69
CA PRO A 106 13.03 8.54 -25.61
C PRO A 106 14.28 8.85 -25.04
N SER A 107 14.45 9.63 -24.48
CA SER A 107 15.62 9.96 -24.13
C SER A 107 16.20 9.20 -23.33
N GLY A 108 16.16 8.36 -23.30
CA GLY A 108 16.70 7.57 -22.50
C GLY A 108 17.82 8.11 -21.91
N LYS A 109 18.34 8.88 -22.31
CA LYS A 109 19.36 9.23 -21.80
C LYS A 109 19.23 9.73 -20.62
N GLY A 110 18.58 10.16 -20.41
CA GLY A 110 18.64 10.73 -19.29
C GLY A 110 18.44 10.03 -18.22
N ALA A 111 18.14 9.21 -18.28
CA ALA A 111 17.81 8.54 -17.30
C ALA A 111 18.68 8.44 -16.31
N HIS A 112 18.93 8.91 -15.66
CA HIS A 112 19.75 8.69 -14.75
C HIS A 112 19.28 8.80 -13.63
N PRO A 113 19.24 8.28 -13.14
CA PRO A 113 18.83 7.99 -12.17
C PRO A 113 19.06 8.64 -11.08
N HIS A 114 19.36 9.06 -10.65
CA HIS A 114 19.58 9.60 -9.63
C HIS A 114 18.49 9.96 -9.16
N VAL A 115 17.66 9.40 -9.20
CA VAL A 115 16.59 9.69 -8.73
C VAL A 115 16.51 9.90 -7.53
#